data_782cdbc88bafdacd3fd8263bad79391e
#
_entry.id   782cdbc88bafdacd3fd8263bad79391e
#
_cell.length_a   1.000
_cell.length_b   1.000
_cell.length_c   1.000
_cell.angle_alpha   90.00
_cell.angle_beta   90.00
_cell.angle_gamma   90.00
#
_symmetry.space_group_name_H-M   'P 1'
#
loop_
_entity.id
_entity.type
_entity.pdbx_description
1 polymer ?
#
loop_
_entity_poly.entity_id
_entity_poly.type
_entity_poly.pdbx_seq_one_letter_code
_entity_poly.pdbx_strand_id
1 'polypeptide(L)'
;MADLVYPPVITLVKGFWKYLGFQFDFQGQENIPRKGGAILAINHVSYLDFAIAGTGVLPAKRYVRFMAKKEIFDNKIAGPLMRGMHHIKVDRSNGSASFVAALRALKAGEIIGIFPEGTISTSFEIKGLKSGAVRLAAGAGVPIIPTIVWGGQRVYTKGVKPNFKRGKTPVTVSFGEAITYTKDVDVEQAEQHLRQVMTSMLHDVQEKYPDSHVGQRWAPVRLGGTAPAPLN
;
A
#
# COMPACT_ATOMS: atom_id res chain seq x y z
N MET A 1 -10.37 -21.10 1.83
CA MET A 1 -10.63 -21.37 0.39
C MET A 1 -9.31 -21.29 -0.35
N ALA A 2 -9.10 -22.13 -1.37
CA ALA A 2 -7.85 -22.12 -2.12
C ALA A 2 -7.73 -20.84 -2.96
N ASP A 3 -6.56 -20.20 -2.95
CA ASP A 3 -6.25 -18.97 -3.70
C ASP A 3 -5.86 -19.30 -5.15
N LEU A 4 -6.80 -19.83 -5.93
CA LEU A 4 -6.51 -20.30 -7.30
C LEU A 4 -6.20 -19.16 -8.29
N VAL A 5 -6.69 -17.96 -8.03
CA VAL A 5 -6.51 -16.78 -8.91
C VAL A 5 -5.19 -16.06 -8.64
N TYR A 6 -4.69 -16.09 -7.41
CA TYR A 6 -3.46 -15.38 -7.03
C TYR A 6 -2.21 -15.84 -7.81
N PRO A 7 -1.89 -17.15 -7.91
CA PRO A 7 -0.67 -17.59 -8.57
C PRO A 7 -0.53 -17.13 -10.03
N PRO A 8 -1.53 -17.29 -10.92
CA PRO A 8 -1.41 -16.79 -12.29
C PRO A 8 -1.31 -15.27 -12.36
N VAL A 9 -2.05 -14.52 -11.51
CA VAL A 9 -1.95 -13.05 -11.45
C VAL A 9 -0.54 -12.62 -11.01
N ILE A 10 0.04 -13.25 -9.99
CA ILE A 10 1.42 -12.97 -9.57
C ILE A 10 2.41 -13.20 -10.70
N THR A 11 2.25 -14.28 -11.47
CA THR A 11 3.13 -14.57 -12.61
C THR A 11 3.06 -13.46 -13.67
N LEU A 12 1.84 -13.02 -14.01
CA LEU A 12 1.64 -11.89 -14.92
C LEU A 12 2.25 -10.58 -14.39
N VAL A 13 2.03 -10.28 -13.10
CA VAL A 13 2.60 -9.09 -12.45
C VAL A 13 4.13 -9.12 -12.45
N LYS A 14 4.75 -10.25 -12.13
CA LYS A 14 6.22 -10.41 -12.21
C LYS A 14 6.74 -10.23 -13.64
N GLY A 15 6.03 -10.76 -14.64
CA GLY A 15 6.33 -10.53 -16.05
C GLY A 15 6.26 -9.05 -16.42
N PHE A 16 5.24 -8.34 -15.92
CA PHE A 16 5.06 -6.91 -16.15
C PHE A 16 6.18 -6.08 -15.47
N TRP A 17 6.59 -6.42 -14.24
CA TRP A 17 7.74 -5.77 -13.59
C TRP A 17 9.04 -5.97 -14.38
N LYS A 18 9.27 -7.19 -14.87
CA LYS A 18 10.43 -7.48 -15.73
C LYS A 18 10.39 -6.69 -17.05
N TYR A 19 9.21 -6.57 -17.66
CA TYR A 19 9.01 -5.75 -18.86
C TYR A 19 9.33 -4.27 -18.59
N LEU A 20 8.81 -3.70 -17.50
CA LEU A 20 9.08 -2.32 -17.11
C LEU A 20 10.54 -2.08 -16.67
N GLY A 21 11.27 -3.14 -16.36
CA GLY A 21 12.65 -3.05 -15.86
C GLY A 21 12.73 -2.53 -14.43
N PHE A 22 11.76 -2.88 -13.59
CA PHE A 22 11.79 -2.52 -12.16
C PHE A 22 12.95 -3.19 -11.45
N GLN A 23 13.72 -2.39 -10.73
CA GLN A 23 14.81 -2.84 -9.86
C GLN A 23 14.34 -2.73 -8.41
N PHE A 24 13.88 -3.85 -7.87
CA PHE A 24 13.32 -3.89 -6.52
C PHE A 24 14.42 -3.89 -5.45
N ASP A 25 14.22 -3.03 -4.46
CA ASP A 25 14.88 -3.06 -3.15
C ASP A 25 13.81 -3.30 -2.08
N PHE A 26 13.89 -4.46 -1.41
CA PHE A 26 12.95 -4.86 -0.36
C PHE A 26 13.63 -4.79 1.01
N GLN A 27 13.08 -4.02 1.93
CA GLN A 27 13.59 -3.80 3.27
C GLN A 27 12.57 -4.22 4.33
N GLY A 28 13.01 -4.83 5.43
CA GLY A 28 12.16 -5.17 6.57
C GLY A 28 11.12 -6.27 6.30
N GLN A 29 11.35 -7.16 5.31
CA GLN A 29 10.44 -8.25 4.98
C GLN A 29 10.24 -9.23 6.15
N GLU A 30 11.19 -9.31 7.09
CA GLU A 30 11.12 -10.07 8.33
C GLU A 30 10.00 -9.58 9.26
N ASN A 31 9.58 -8.33 9.15
CA ASN A 31 8.48 -7.74 9.93
C ASN A 31 7.09 -8.25 9.48
N ILE A 32 7.02 -8.92 8.34
CA ILE A 32 5.76 -9.46 7.83
C ILE A 32 5.45 -10.77 8.55
N PRO A 33 4.33 -10.87 9.29
CA PRO A 33 4.02 -12.07 10.04
C PRO A 33 3.71 -13.25 9.10
N ARG A 34 4.37 -14.37 9.34
CA ARG A 34 4.15 -15.62 8.58
C ARG A 34 2.81 -16.27 8.90
N LYS A 35 2.20 -15.96 10.03
CA LYS A 35 0.90 -16.46 10.51
C LYS A 35 0.14 -15.35 11.21
N GLY A 36 -1.18 -15.50 11.29
CA GLY A 36 -2.05 -14.51 11.92
C GLY A 36 -2.40 -13.34 11.01
N GLY A 37 -3.34 -12.52 11.45
CA GLY A 37 -3.77 -11.32 10.75
C GLY A 37 -2.79 -10.17 10.93
N ALA A 38 -2.70 -9.30 9.95
CA ALA A 38 -1.97 -8.04 10.03
C ALA A 38 -2.57 -7.01 9.07
N ILE A 39 -2.31 -5.74 9.35
CA ILE A 39 -2.63 -4.65 8.42
C ILE A 39 -1.32 -4.13 7.83
N LEU A 40 -1.23 -4.04 6.52
CA LEU A 40 -0.23 -3.22 5.85
C LEU A 40 -0.83 -1.82 5.63
N ALA A 41 -0.32 -0.84 6.35
CA ALA A 41 -0.64 0.57 6.14
C ALA A 41 0.33 1.14 5.10
N ILE A 42 -0.14 1.29 3.86
CA ILE A 42 0.72 1.57 2.71
C ILE A 42 0.52 3.03 2.29
N ASN A 43 1.60 3.77 2.05
CA ASN A 43 1.51 5.08 1.42
C ASN A 43 0.96 4.97 0.00
N HIS A 44 0.40 6.05 -0.53
CA HIS A 44 -0.25 5.98 -1.84
C HIS A 44 0.27 7.06 -2.79
N VAL A 45 1.24 6.70 -3.64
CA VAL A 45 1.88 7.60 -4.62
C VAL A 45 1.67 7.15 -6.07
N SER A 46 1.22 5.89 -6.28
CA SER A 46 1.06 5.29 -7.60
C SER A 46 -0.17 4.39 -7.68
N TYR A 47 -0.74 4.25 -8.86
CA TYR A 47 -1.75 3.22 -9.14
C TYR A 47 -1.20 1.79 -9.06
N LEU A 48 0.13 1.63 -9.05
CA LEU A 48 0.81 0.33 -8.98
C LEU A 48 1.16 -0.11 -7.54
N ASP A 49 0.98 0.76 -6.54
CA ASP A 49 1.44 0.52 -5.15
C ASP A 49 0.92 -0.78 -4.55
N PHE A 50 -0.34 -1.14 -4.81
CA PHE A 50 -0.93 -2.38 -4.30
C PHE A 50 -0.19 -3.63 -4.80
N ALA A 51 0.14 -3.66 -6.09
CA ALA A 51 0.84 -4.80 -6.70
C ALA A 51 2.32 -4.82 -6.33
N ILE A 52 2.94 -3.64 -6.17
CA ILE A 52 4.31 -3.48 -5.71
C ILE A 52 4.44 -3.97 -4.26
N ALA A 53 3.61 -3.47 -3.35
CA ALA A 53 3.60 -3.91 -1.94
C ALA A 53 3.28 -5.40 -1.82
N GLY A 54 2.29 -5.89 -2.57
CA GLY A 54 1.95 -7.31 -2.62
C GLY A 54 3.10 -8.21 -3.09
N THR A 55 3.96 -7.70 -4.00
CA THR A 55 5.17 -8.43 -4.45
C THR A 55 6.16 -8.60 -3.30
N GLY A 56 6.33 -7.57 -2.44
CA GLY A 56 7.24 -7.62 -1.30
C GLY A 56 6.83 -8.62 -0.20
N VAL A 57 5.55 -8.99 -0.14
CA VAL A 57 5.04 -9.95 0.87
C VAL A 57 5.24 -11.42 0.48
N LEU A 58 5.49 -11.72 -0.78
CA LEU A 58 5.57 -13.09 -1.29
C LEU A 58 6.60 -14.00 -0.59
N PRO A 59 7.80 -13.52 -0.16
CA PRO A 59 8.74 -14.36 0.58
C PRO A 59 8.21 -14.88 1.92
N ALA A 60 7.26 -14.16 2.54
CA ALA A 60 6.56 -14.64 3.74
C ALA A 60 5.55 -15.76 3.45
N LYS A 61 5.37 -16.14 2.16
CA LYS A 61 4.34 -17.08 1.66
C LYS A 61 2.92 -16.64 2.01
N ARG A 62 2.68 -15.35 1.94
CA ARG A 62 1.40 -14.72 2.26
C ARG A 62 0.88 -13.90 1.08
N TYR A 63 -0.42 -13.71 1.04
CA TYR A 63 -1.11 -12.82 0.11
C TYR A 63 -1.74 -11.65 0.87
N VAL A 64 -1.90 -10.52 0.17
CA VAL A 64 -2.52 -9.32 0.75
C VAL A 64 -3.93 -9.15 0.19
N ARG A 65 -4.94 -9.04 1.04
CA ARG A 65 -6.31 -8.71 0.64
C ARG A 65 -6.46 -7.20 0.67
N PHE A 66 -6.47 -6.56 -0.50
CA PHE A 66 -6.58 -5.10 -0.57
C PHE A 66 -8.01 -4.64 -0.40
N MET A 67 -8.18 -3.56 0.35
CA MET A 67 -9.43 -2.81 0.39
C MET A 67 -9.49 -1.87 -0.83
N ALA A 68 -10.41 -2.12 -1.74
CA ALA A 68 -10.51 -1.38 -3.00
C ALA A 68 -11.93 -0.88 -3.26
N LYS A 69 -12.04 0.21 -4.03
CA LYS A 69 -13.31 0.86 -4.36
C LYS A 69 -14.26 -0.10 -5.07
N LYS A 70 -15.56 0.03 -4.78
CA LYS A 70 -16.66 -0.74 -5.38
C LYS A 70 -16.60 -0.75 -6.92
N GLU A 71 -16.31 0.40 -7.52
CA GLU A 71 -16.29 0.57 -8.98
C GLU A 71 -15.28 -0.36 -9.68
N ILE A 72 -14.19 -0.75 -8.98
CA ILE A 72 -13.22 -1.71 -9.51
C ILE A 72 -13.83 -3.12 -9.58
N PHE A 73 -14.65 -3.48 -8.58
CA PHE A 73 -15.36 -4.77 -8.56
C PHE A 73 -16.50 -4.85 -9.58
N ASP A 74 -17.03 -3.71 -9.99
CA ASP A 74 -18.10 -3.62 -10.99
C ASP A 74 -17.54 -3.64 -12.43
N ASN A 75 -16.22 -3.48 -12.61
CA ASN A 75 -15.55 -3.63 -13.90
C ASN A 75 -15.60 -5.09 -14.39
N LYS A 76 -15.89 -5.30 -15.68
CA LYS A 76 -16.09 -6.64 -16.27
C LYS A 76 -14.84 -7.52 -16.25
N ILE A 77 -13.65 -6.94 -16.28
CA ILE A 77 -12.36 -7.66 -16.29
C ILE A 77 -11.75 -7.68 -14.87
N ALA A 78 -11.60 -6.52 -14.25
CA ALA A 78 -10.98 -6.42 -12.93
C ALA A 78 -11.86 -7.05 -11.84
N GLY A 79 -13.18 -6.94 -11.92
CA GLY A 79 -14.10 -7.42 -10.89
C GLY A 79 -13.98 -8.92 -10.58
N PRO A 80 -14.00 -9.82 -11.56
CA PRO A 80 -13.76 -11.25 -11.33
C PRO A 80 -12.40 -11.53 -10.67
N LEU A 81 -11.32 -10.84 -11.08
CA LEU A 81 -9.99 -10.97 -10.48
C LEU A 81 -10.00 -10.49 -9.02
N MET A 82 -10.60 -9.33 -8.73
CA MET A 82 -10.71 -8.80 -7.37
C MET A 82 -11.43 -9.77 -6.43
N ARG A 83 -12.54 -10.35 -6.90
CA ARG A 83 -13.30 -11.36 -6.14
C ARG A 83 -12.51 -12.65 -5.99
N GLY A 84 -11.89 -13.16 -7.05
CA GLY A 84 -11.11 -14.38 -7.04
C GLY A 84 -9.85 -14.31 -6.16
N MET A 85 -9.29 -13.11 -5.97
CA MET A 85 -8.19 -12.83 -5.04
C MET A 85 -8.70 -12.45 -3.63
N HIS A 86 -10.00 -12.56 -3.35
CA HIS A 86 -10.62 -12.24 -2.06
C HIS A 86 -10.33 -10.81 -1.56
N HIS A 87 -10.18 -9.85 -2.48
CA HIS A 87 -10.07 -8.43 -2.10
C HIS A 87 -11.38 -7.92 -1.50
N ILE A 88 -11.29 -6.89 -0.66
CA ILE A 88 -12.43 -6.37 0.08
C ILE A 88 -13.00 -5.15 -0.64
N LYS A 89 -14.27 -5.26 -1.03
CA LYS A 89 -15.01 -4.17 -1.66
C LYS A 89 -15.34 -3.08 -0.65
N VAL A 90 -14.94 -1.83 -0.94
CA VAL A 90 -15.27 -0.65 -0.15
C VAL A 90 -16.34 0.15 -0.85
N ASP A 91 -17.53 0.16 -0.28
CA ASP A 91 -18.60 1.07 -0.64
C ASP A 91 -18.55 2.29 0.30
N ARG A 92 -18.24 3.45 -0.25
CA ARG A 92 -18.12 4.68 0.55
C ARG A 92 -19.44 5.16 1.13
N SER A 93 -20.57 4.73 0.55
CA SER A 93 -21.91 5.03 1.07
C SER A 93 -22.30 4.10 2.23
N ASN A 94 -21.67 2.93 2.33
CA ASN A 94 -21.89 1.94 3.39
C ASN A 94 -20.55 1.38 3.89
N GLY A 95 -19.78 2.24 4.57
CA GLY A 95 -18.45 1.87 5.08
C GLY A 95 -18.47 0.78 6.15
N SER A 96 -19.60 0.58 6.85
CA SER A 96 -19.72 -0.43 7.92
C SER A 96 -19.58 -1.86 7.39
N ALA A 97 -20.14 -2.18 6.22
CA ALA A 97 -20.06 -3.51 5.64
C ALA A 97 -18.61 -3.90 5.28
N SER A 98 -17.85 -2.96 4.68
CA SER A 98 -16.44 -3.19 4.35
C SER A 98 -15.56 -3.30 5.60
N PHE A 99 -15.88 -2.54 6.64
CA PHE A 99 -15.20 -2.64 7.94
C PHE A 99 -15.39 -4.03 8.57
N VAL A 100 -16.64 -4.51 8.64
CA VAL A 100 -16.96 -5.86 9.17
C VAL A 100 -16.28 -6.96 8.35
N ALA A 101 -16.26 -6.84 7.02
CA ALA A 101 -15.59 -7.81 6.14
C ALA A 101 -14.07 -7.83 6.40
N ALA A 102 -13.42 -6.66 6.53
CA ALA A 102 -12.01 -6.56 6.86
C ALA A 102 -11.70 -7.15 8.24
N LEU A 103 -12.53 -6.85 9.24
CA LEU A 103 -12.38 -7.37 10.60
C LEU A 103 -12.45 -8.91 10.63
N ARG A 104 -13.40 -9.50 9.89
CA ARG A 104 -13.52 -10.96 9.76
C ARG A 104 -12.28 -11.58 9.10
N ALA A 105 -11.79 -10.97 8.03
CA ALA A 105 -10.59 -11.45 7.33
C ALA A 105 -9.35 -11.38 8.22
N LEU A 106 -9.15 -10.29 8.98
CA LEU A 106 -8.07 -10.16 9.95
C LEU A 106 -8.13 -11.24 11.03
N LYS A 107 -9.31 -11.48 11.60
CA LYS A 107 -9.52 -12.55 12.60
C LYS A 107 -9.34 -13.95 12.03
N ALA A 108 -9.57 -14.14 10.73
CA ALA A 108 -9.26 -15.38 10.01
C ALA A 108 -7.77 -15.54 9.68
N GLY A 109 -6.93 -14.58 10.07
CA GLY A 109 -5.49 -14.64 9.87
C GLY A 109 -5.01 -14.05 8.55
N GLU A 110 -5.83 -13.31 7.80
CA GLU A 110 -5.44 -12.69 6.53
C GLU A 110 -4.65 -11.39 6.74
N ILE A 111 -3.80 -11.05 5.76
CA ILE A 111 -3.15 -9.73 5.71
C ILE A 111 -4.02 -8.79 4.88
N ILE A 112 -4.37 -7.65 5.46
CA ILE A 112 -5.18 -6.62 4.79
C ILE A 112 -4.30 -5.44 4.39
N GLY A 113 -4.29 -5.09 3.10
CA GLY A 113 -3.64 -3.88 2.59
C GLY A 113 -4.61 -2.70 2.58
N ILE A 114 -4.20 -1.63 3.22
CA ILE A 114 -4.97 -0.38 3.32
C ILE A 114 -4.10 0.78 2.90
N PHE A 115 -4.66 1.70 2.11
CA PHE A 115 -4.10 3.01 1.85
C PHE A 115 -4.78 4.02 2.77
N PRO A 116 -4.21 4.33 3.96
CA PRO A 116 -4.91 5.13 4.97
C PRO A 116 -5.13 6.59 4.51
N GLU A 117 -4.37 7.07 3.56
CA GLU A 117 -4.55 8.37 2.90
C GLU A 117 -5.86 8.45 2.07
N GLY A 118 -6.42 7.32 1.67
CA GLY A 118 -7.67 7.20 0.91
C GLY A 118 -7.60 7.62 -0.56
N THR A 119 -6.58 8.34 -0.98
CA THR A 119 -6.33 8.74 -2.38
C THR A 119 -4.83 8.93 -2.62
N ILE A 120 -4.39 8.81 -3.89
CA ILE A 120 -3.00 9.07 -4.28
C ILE A 120 -2.57 10.47 -3.87
N SER A 121 -1.41 10.57 -3.21
CA SER A 121 -0.74 11.82 -2.89
C SER A 121 -0.01 12.35 -4.12
N THR A 122 -0.42 13.50 -4.61
CA THR A 122 0.23 14.16 -5.75
C THR A 122 1.47 14.95 -5.35
N SER A 123 1.61 15.26 -4.06
CA SER A 123 2.83 15.88 -3.50
C SER A 123 3.93 14.87 -3.21
N PHE A 124 3.59 13.56 -3.24
CA PHE A 124 4.49 12.45 -2.87
C PHE A 124 4.99 12.50 -1.42
N GLU A 125 4.28 13.22 -0.56
CA GLU A 125 4.42 13.22 0.89
C GLU A 125 3.21 12.54 1.52
N ILE A 126 3.35 12.06 2.79
CA ILE A 126 2.25 11.46 3.53
C ILE A 126 1.19 12.52 3.84
N LYS A 127 -0.03 12.26 3.44
CA LYS A 127 -1.19 13.13 3.77
C LYS A 127 -1.75 12.80 5.17
N GLY A 128 -2.83 13.48 5.52
CA GLY A 128 -3.66 13.06 6.65
C GLY A 128 -4.17 11.63 6.47
N LEU A 129 -4.06 10.83 7.50
CA LEU A 129 -4.52 9.45 7.50
C LEU A 129 -6.00 9.38 7.92
N LYS A 130 -6.68 8.31 7.56
CA LYS A 130 -8.01 7.96 8.07
C LYS A 130 -7.88 6.93 9.16
N SER A 131 -8.66 7.04 10.19
CA SER A 131 -8.64 6.19 11.38
C SER A 131 -8.97 4.70 11.13
N GLY A 132 -9.40 4.34 9.91
CA GLY A 132 -9.85 2.98 9.58
C GLY A 132 -8.81 1.90 9.85
N ALA A 133 -7.52 2.15 9.57
CA ALA A 133 -6.45 1.19 9.82
C ALA A 133 -6.28 0.94 11.33
N VAL A 134 -6.21 2.00 12.14
CA VAL A 134 -6.07 1.91 13.60
C VAL A 134 -7.26 1.20 14.22
N ARG A 135 -8.49 1.58 13.85
CA ARG A 135 -9.73 0.96 14.36
C ARG A 135 -9.84 -0.53 14.03
N LEU A 136 -9.42 -0.92 12.81
CA LEU A 136 -9.40 -2.33 12.40
C LEU A 136 -8.36 -3.13 13.17
N ALA A 137 -7.14 -2.59 13.34
CA ALA A 137 -6.07 -3.22 14.08
C ALA A 137 -6.47 -3.47 15.54
N ALA A 138 -6.91 -2.42 16.23
CA ALA A 138 -7.37 -2.48 17.61
C ALA A 138 -8.57 -3.44 17.78
N GLY A 139 -9.56 -3.36 16.88
CA GLY A 139 -10.76 -4.21 16.92
C GLY A 139 -10.50 -5.68 16.60
N ALA A 140 -9.48 -5.99 15.79
CA ALA A 140 -9.07 -7.35 15.49
C ALA A 140 -8.01 -7.90 16.45
N GLY A 141 -7.29 -7.03 17.19
CA GLY A 141 -6.14 -7.40 18.00
C GLY A 141 -4.94 -7.86 17.16
N VAL A 142 -4.69 -7.17 16.03
CA VAL A 142 -3.60 -7.50 15.08
C VAL A 142 -2.66 -6.31 14.91
N PRO A 143 -1.39 -6.55 14.54
CA PRO A 143 -0.44 -5.46 14.30
C PRO A 143 -0.74 -4.70 13.01
N ILE A 144 -0.31 -3.42 12.98
CA ILE A 144 -0.10 -2.65 11.75
C ILE A 144 1.38 -2.72 11.39
N ILE A 145 1.66 -3.01 10.13
CA ILE A 145 3.00 -2.93 9.54
C ILE A 145 2.99 -1.68 8.64
N PRO A 146 3.61 -0.56 9.07
CA PRO A 146 3.78 0.60 8.20
C PRO A 146 4.58 0.18 6.96
N THR A 147 4.10 0.53 5.80
CA THR A 147 4.70 0.06 4.54
C THR A 147 4.89 1.23 3.59
N ILE A 148 6.11 1.44 3.13
CA ILE A 148 6.45 2.49 2.17
C ILE A 148 6.75 1.87 0.82
N VAL A 149 6.11 2.42 -0.20
CA VAL A 149 6.39 2.12 -1.62
C VAL A 149 6.89 3.40 -2.28
N TRP A 150 8.03 3.31 -2.97
CA TRP A 150 8.63 4.42 -3.70
C TRP A 150 9.17 3.98 -5.04
N GLY A 151 9.02 4.81 -6.10
CA GLY A 151 9.47 4.52 -7.46
C GLY A 151 8.32 4.25 -8.45
N GLY A 152 7.21 3.66 -8.01
CA GLY A 152 6.05 3.36 -8.86
C GLY A 152 5.40 4.59 -9.49
N GLN A 153 5.45 5.75 -8.81
CA GLN A 153 4.93 7.04 -9.28
C GLN A 153 5.61 7.56 -10.56
N ARG A 154 6.82 7.09 -10.85
CA ARG A 154 7.56 7.43 -12.08
C ARG A 154 6.93 6.80 -13.32
N VAL A 155 6.17 5.73 -13.12
CA VAL A 155 5.53 4.96 -14.19
C VAL A 155 4.05 5.30 -14.31
N TYR A 156 3.31 5.30 -13.19
CA TYR A 156 1.88 5.54 -13.25
C TYR A 156 1.35 6.18 -11.96
N THR A 157 1.06 7.46 -12.02
CA THR A 157 0.50 8.22 -10.89
C THR A 157 -0.65 9.14 -11.32
N LYS A 158 -1.34 9.72 -10.34
CA LYS A 158 -2.49 10.59 -10.58
C LYS A 158 -2.07 11.91 -11.25
N GLY A 159 -2.82 12.32 -12.28
CA GLY A 159 -2.61 13.60 -12.95
C GLY A 159 -1.44 13.61 -13.94
N VAL A 160 -0.75 12.48 -14.13
CA VAL A 160 0.35 12.35 -15.08
C VAL A 160 0.07 11.22 -16.06
N LYS A 161 0.37 11.43 -17.34
CA LYS A 161 0.23 10.39 -18.37
C LYS A 161 1.12 9.20 -18.01
N PRO A 162 0.59 7.95 -18.04
CA PRO A 162 1.38 6.77 -17.75
C PRO A 162 2.59 6.61 -18.68
N ASN A 163 3.71 6.18 -18.12
CA ASN A 163 4.92 5.87 -18.87
C ASN A 163 5.27 4.39 -18.71
N PHE A 164 4.67 3.53 -19.52
CA PHE A 164 4.94 2.09 -19.53
C PHE A 164 6.11 1.69 -20.44
N LYS A 165 6.98 2.63 -20.76
CA LYS A 165 8.20 2.32 -21.52
C LYS A 165 9.14 1.48 -20.65
N ARG A 166 9.82 0.54 -21.30
CA ARG A 166 10.88 -0.24 -20.65
C ARG A 166 12.00 0.69 -20.21
N GLY A 167 12.42 0.54 -18.95
CA GLY A 167 13.49 1.35 -18.36
C GLY A 167 14.26 0.58 -17.30
N LYS A 168 15.00 1.32 -16.48
CA LYS A 168 15.60 0.85 -15.23
C LYS A 168 15.07 1.77 -14.14
N THR A 169 13.95 1.37 -13.53
CA THR A 169 13.33 2.17 -12.47
C THR A 169 13.58 1.51 -11.12
N PRO A 170 14.36 2.12 -10.24
CA PRO A 170 14.48 1.66 -8.88
C PRO A 170 13.10 1.71 -8.19
N VAL A 171 12.76 0.67 -7.45
CA VAL A 171 11.51 0.58 -6.69
C VAL A 171 11.82 0.04 -5.31
N THR A 172 11.68 0.88 -4.30
CA THR A 172 11.88 0.49 -2.91
C THR A 172 10.55 0.14 -2.26
N VAL A 173 10.53 -0.96 -1.50
CA VAL A 173 9.43 -1.34 -0.62
C VAL A 173 10.01 -1.58 0.76
N SER A 174 9.66 -0.72 1.72
CA SER A 174 10.12 -0.82 3.11
C SER A 174 8.96 -1.18 4.03
N PHE A 175 9.14 -2.25 4.82
CA PHE A 175 8.19 -2.71 5.84
C PHE A 175 8.74 -2.35 7.21
N GLY A 176 8.08 -1.45 7.93
CA GLY A 176 8.46 -1.03 9.27
C GLY A 176 8.16 -2.07 10.33
N GLU A 177 8.60 -1.78 11.56
CA GLU A 177 8.28 -2.61 12.72
C GLU A 177 6.78 -2.65 12.99
N ALA A 178 6.32 -3.76 13.55
CA ALA A 178 4.93 -3.99 13.89
C ALA A 178 4.47 -3.05 15.02
N ILE A 179 3.40 -2.29 14.77
CA ILE A 179 2.76 -1.43 15.76
C ILE A 179 1.48 -2.11 16.23
N THR A 180 1.31 -2.28 17.54
CA THR A 180 0.10 -2.87 18.14
C THR A 180 -0.66 -1.82 18.94
N TYR A 181 -1.99 -1.86 18.83
CA TYR A 181 -2.89 -0.99 19.58
C TYR A 181 -3.90 -1.83 20.36
N THR A 182 -4.19 -1.42 21.58
CA THR A 182 -5.24 -2.02 22.41
C THR A 182 -6.62 -1.49 21.98
N LYS A 183 -7.71 -2.13 22.44
CA LYS A 183 -9.07 -1.74 22.05
C LYS A 183 -9.51 -0.38 22.58
N ASP A 184 -8.90 0.06 23.66
CA ASP A 184 -9.11 1.34 24.37
C ASP A 184 -8.19 2.45 23.90
N VAL A 185 -7.45 2.22 22.80
CA VAL A 185 -6.52 3.22 22.24
C VAL A 185 -7.23 4.53 21.89
N ASP A 186 -6.58 5.63 22.21
CA ASP A 186 -6.96 6.93 21.63
C ASP A 186 -6.66 6.89 20.13
N VAL A 187 -7.71 6.85 19.35
CA VAL A 187 -7.62 6.65 17.88
C VAL A 187 -6.93 7.82 17.21
N GLU A 188 -7.10 9.05 17.70
CA GLU A 188 -6.47 10.23 17.12
C GLU A 188 -4.97 10.24 17.37
N GLN A 189 -4.55 9.97 18.61
CA GLN A 189 -3.13 9.85 18.95
C GLN A 189 -2.47 8.69 18.19
N ALA A 190 -3.13 7.55 18.06
CA ALA A 190 -2.61 6.41 17.31
C ALA A 190 -2.49 6.70 15.81
N GLU A 191 -3.42 7.45 15.23
CA GLU A 191 -3.34 7.88 13.83
C GLU A 191 -2.18 8.86 13.60
N GLN A 192 -2.00 9.82 14.53
CA GLN A 192 -0.87 10.76 14.49
C GLN A 192 0.47 10.02 14.61
N HIS A 193 0.58 9.07 15.54
CA HIS A 193 1.76 8.22 15.69
C HIS A 193 2.05 7.43 14.42
N LEU A 194 1.06 6.72 13.85
CA LEU A 194 1.22 5.97 12.60
C LEU A 194 1.67 6.89 11.46
N ARG A 195 1.10 8.09 11.35
CA ARG A 195 1.48 9.08 10.35
C ARG A 195 2.93 9.52 10.53
N GLN A 196 3.38 9.78 11.76
CA GLN A 196 4.77 10.16 12.05
C GLN A 196 5.74 9.05 11.63
N VAL A 197 5.46 7.80 12.00
CA VAL A 197 6.27 6.64 11.61
C VAL A 197 6.35 6.51 10.09
N MET A 198 5.20 6.55 9.40
CA MET A 198 5.17 6.45 7.93
C MET A 198 5.90 7.61 7.26
N THR A 199 5.82 8.83 7.81
CA THR A 199 6.52 10.00 7.27
C THR A 199 8.03 9.84 7.41
N SER A 200 8.52 9.43 8.60
CA SER A 200 9.94 9.16 8.82
C SER A 200 10.46 8.09 7.85
N MET A 201 9.76 6.97 7.75
CA MET A 201 10.14 5.89 6.82
C MET A 201 10.15 6.35 5.36
N LEU A 202 9.17 7.17 4.95
CA LEU A 202 9.14 7.71 3.59
C LEU A 202 10.34 8.60 3.31
N HIS A 203 10.67 9.49 4.24
CA HIS A 203 11.82 10.37 4.11
C HIS A 203 13.13 9.58 4.02
N ASP A 204 13.31 8.54 4.87
CA ASP A 204 14.48 7.66 4.81
C ASP A 204 14.61 6.95 3.45
N VAL A 205 13.51 6.44 2.91
CA VAL A 205 13.49 5.80 1.58
C VAL A 205 13.81 6.82 0.49
N GLN A 206 13.25 8.01 0.57
CA GLN A 206 13.48 9.07 -0.42
C GLN A 206 14.94 9.55 -0.41
N GLU A 207 15.55 9.72 0.77
CA GLU A 207 16.94 10.17 0.91
C GLU A 207 17.95 9.14 0.40
N LYS A 208 17.65 7.85 0.57
CA LYS A 208 18.49 6.73 0.09
C LYS A 208 18.22 6.35 -1.36
N TYR A 209 17.25 6.99 -2.01
CA TYR A 209 16.87 6.63 -3.37
C TYR A 209 17.99 6.95 -4.36
N PRO A 210 18.38 6.01 -5.27
CA PRO A 210 19.61 6.15 -6.06
C PRO A 210 19.57 7.26 -7.12
N ASP A 211 18.36 7.64 -7.59
CA ASP A 211 18.22 8.64 -8.64
C ASP A 211 17.96 10.03 -8.06
N SER A 212 18.55 11.07 -8.65
CA SER A 212 18.35 12.46 -8.23
C SER A 212 16.90 12.89 -8.30
N HIS A 213 16.41 13.56 -7.27
CA HIS A 213 15.08 14.13 -7.18
C HIS A 213 14.98 15.53 -7.79
N VAL A 214 16.11 16.22 -7.94
CA VAL A 214 16.15 17.64 -8.34
C VAL A 214 15.54 17.85 -9.72
N GLY A 215 14.57 18.74 -9.81
CA GLY A 215 13.84 19.06 -11.03
C GLY A 215 12.86 17.98 -11.51
N GLN A 216 12.72 16.89 -10.78
CA GLN A 216 11.87 15.75 -11.19
C GLN A 216 10.40 15.99 -10.80
N ARG A 217 9.49 15.70 -11.74
CA ARG A 217 8.04 15.82 -11.52
C ARG A 217 7.46 14.72 -10.62
N TRP A 218 8.20 13.65 -10.42
CA TRP A 218 7.83 12.52 -9.56
C TRP A 218 8.43 12.62 -8.16
N ALA A 219 9.04 13.75 -7.81
CA ALA A 219 9.70 13.97 -6.53
C ALA A 219 9.10 15.19 -5.79
N PRO A 220 9.05 15.16 -4.44
CA PRO A 220 8.50 16.23 -3.63
C PRO A 220 9.38 17.49 -3.67
N VAL A 221 8.76 18.64 -3.43
CA VAL A 221 9.45 19.95 -3.36
C VAL A 221 10.56 19.94 -2.30
N ARG A 222 10.37 19.23 -1.18
CA ARG A 222 11.36 19.09 -0.12
C ARG A 222 12.72 18.59 -0.62
N LEU A 223 12.72 17.75 -1.67
CA LEU A 223 13.93 17.17 -2.27
C LEU A 223 14.35 17.89 -3.57
N GLY A 224 13.85 19.11 -3.80
CA GLY A 224 14.12 19.86 -5.02
C GLY A 224 13.32 19.38 -6.24
N GLY A 225 12.34 18.52 -6.06
CA GLY A 225 11.41 18.12 -7.11
C GLY A 225 10.38 19.19 -7.45
N THR A 226 9.55 18.92 -8.46
CA THR A 226 8.52 19.85 -8.96
C THR A 226 7.11 19.30 -8.82
N ALA A 227 6.89 18.35 -7.90
CA ALA A 227 5.55 17.90 -7.54
C ALA A 227 4.70 19.06 -6.97
N PRO A 228 3.37 18.98 -7.07
CA PRO A 228 2.50 19.94 -6.38
C PRO A 228 2.78 19.95 -4.87
N ALA A 229 2.64 21.14 -4.25
CA ALA A 229 2.73 21.23 -2.79
C ALA A 229 1.68 20.33 -2.11
N PRO A 230 1.95 19.84 -0.89
CA PRO A 230 0.95 19.12 -0.11
C PRO A 230 -0.31 19.97 0.06
N LEU A 231 -1.48 19.39 -0.20
CA LEU A 231 -2.74 20.00 0.19
C LEU A 231 -2.92 19.76 1.69
N ASN A 232 -3.09 20.84 2.44
CA ASN A 232 -3.39 20.84 3.88
C ASN A 232 -4.71 20.12 4.18
#